data_351f58b4e0dc106c4d014fa0e26c246d
#
_entry.id   351f58b4e0dc106c4d014fa0e26c246d
#
_cell.length_a   1.000
_cell.length_b   1.000
_cell.length_c   1.000
_cell.angle_alpha   90.00
_cell.angle_beta   90.00
_cell.angle_gamma   90.00
#
_symmetry.space_group_name_H-M   'P 1'
#
loop_
_entity.id
_entity.type
_entity.pdbx_description
1 polymer ?
#
loop_
_entity_poly.entity_id
_entity_poly.type
_entity_poly.pdbx_seq_one_letter_code
_entity_poly.pdbx_strand_id
1 'polypeptide(L)'
;MRLSIDERRLVGKAIDRGINKSLLAKVLGATRKTIDKWNKRRKHLRDRKRNKKKSKITLNVELSILALRNTFKWGTERIHKGLSSLPKFMIDSLSNLGTKLVQGVKLSRTAINNVLKKHGINGYKNKAKSWKFFRAKKPNELWQLDIKGPFRVQGKEYYFVICIDDYSRYLLLAEQLDHCPNIKEIYSLVKPLIKKYKPKKILTDNNPFKDEWDKLCKEMSVKPIHAHPYYPQDKGKVERAIRNIAEEFVYLIKKFPEWLNGKIKEYKRWFNRKRFHKGINAFP
;
A
#
# COMPACT_ATOMS: atom_id res chain seq x y z
N MET A 1 -13.81 19.87 35.47
CA MET A 1 -14.52 21.16 35.25
C MET A 1 -13.50 22.25 34.90
N ARG A 2 -13.85 23.23 34.09
CA ARG A 2 -12.96 24.31 33.65
C ARG A 2 -13.41 25.59 34.35
N LEU A 3 -12.55 26.18 35.18
CA LEU A 3 -12.87 27.42 35.89
C LEU A 3 -13.02 28.60 34.91
N SER A 4 -14.01 29.43 35.15
CA SER A 4 -14.21 30.75 34.51
C SER A 4 -13.06 31.71 34.84
N ILE A 5 -12.95 32.84 34.13
CA ILE A 5 -11.92 33.83 34.41
C ILE A 5 -12.12 34.45 35.82
N ASP A 6 -13.34 34.64 36.23
CA ASP A 6 -13.64 35.22 37.54
C ASP A 6 -13.35 34.23 38.67
N GLU A 7 -13.71 32.95 38.52
CA GLU A 7 -13.29 31.93 39.49
C GLU A 7 -11.76 31.80 39.58
N ARG A 8 -11.03 31.93 38.46
CA ARG A 8 -9.55 31.94 38.47
C ARG A 8 -8.99 33.17 39.21
N ARG A 9 -9.66 34.32 39.11
CA ARG A 9 -9.32 35.54 39.86
C ARG A 9 -9.56 35.36 41.35
N LEU A 10 -10.66 34.72 41.71
CA LEU A 10 -11.00 34.41 43.10
C LEU A 10 -9.99 33.46 43.76
N VAL A 11 -9.44 32.50 43.01
CA VAL A 11 -8.41 31.57 43.53
C VAL A 11 -7.25 32.34 44.15
N GLY A 12 -6.71 33.34 43.47
CA GLY A 12 -5.61 34.15 44.00
C GLY A 12 -6.00 34.89 45.29
N LYS A 13 -7.13 35.63 45.25
CA LYS A 13 -7.62 36.39 46.39
C LYS A 13 -7.95 35.53 47.62
N ALA A 14 -8.52 34.34 47.39
CA ALA A 14 -8.88 33.41 48.45
C ALA A 14 -7.64 32.83 49.15
N ILE A 15 -6.60 32.51 48.39
CA ILE A 15 -5.35 32.02 48.96
C ILE A 15 -4.63 33.12 49.76
N ASP A 16 -4.65 34.36 49.27
CA ASP A 16 -4.08 35.50 50.01
C ASP A 16 -4.78 35.77 51.34
N ARG A 17 -6.06 35.40 51.46
CA ARG A 17 -6.85 35.44 52.68
C ARG A 17 -6.66 34.19 53.56
N GLY A 18 -5.71 33.32 53.26
CA GLY A 18 -5.41 32.12 54.05
C GLY A 18 -6.33 30.93 53.81
N ILE A 19 -7.21 30.98 52.80
CA ILE A 19 -8.12 29.85 52.53
C ILE A 19 -7.33 28.66 52.03
N ASN A 20 -7.58 27.48 52.62
CA ASN A 20 -6.89 26.24 52.28
C ASN A 20 -7.24 25.82 50.85
N LYS A 21 -6.20 25.47 50.08
CA LYS A 21 -6.32 25.07 48.68
C LYS A 21 -7.23 23.86 48.46
N SER A 22 -7.24 22.91 49.40
CA SER A 22 -8.10 21.72 49.33
C SER A 22 -9.58 22.09 49.51
N LEU A 23 -9.87 23.00 50.43
CA LEU A 23 -11.22 23.54 50.64
C LEU A 23 -11.69 24.32 49.39
N LEU A 24 -10.83 25.18 48.86
CA LEU A 24 -11.11 25.94 47.65
C LEU A 24 -11.36 25.06 46.42
N ALA A 25 -10.59 23.99 46.30
CA ALA A 25 -10.77 22.98 45.24
C ALA A 25 -12.16 22.30 45.36
N LYS A 26 -12.57 21.93 46.56
CA LYS A 26 -13.86 21.33 46.83
C LYS A 26 -15.03 22.29 46.51
N VAL A 27 -14.93 23.54 46.94
CA VAL A 27 -15.96 24.59 46.70
C VAL A 27 -16.12 24.89 45.20
N LEU A 28 -15.00 24.98 44.45
CA LEU A 28 -15.02 25.31 43.03
C LEU A 28 -15.17 24.06 42.12
N GLY A 29 -15.38 22.88 42.70
CA GLY A 29 -15.48 21.65 41.90
C GLY A 29 -14.24 21.33 41.02
N ALA A 30 -13.07 21.76 41.46
CA ALA A 30 -11.81 21.68 40.72
C ALA A 30 -10.80 20.79 41.45
N THR A 31 -9.74 20.36 40.75
CA THR A 31 -8.65 19.66 41.41
C THR A 31 -7.69 20.62 42.09
N ARG A 32 -7.01 20.17 43.16
CA ARG A 32 -5.95 20.96 43.84
C ARG A 32 -4.87 21.44 42.86
N LYS A 33 -4.51 20.60 41.88
CA LYS A 33 -3.59 20.97 40.80
C LYS A 33 -4.09 22.14 39.96
N THR A 34 -5.40 22.23 39.75
CA THR A 34 -6.02 23.34 39.02
C THR A 34 -5.94 24.63 39.84
N ILE A 35 -6.17 24.55 41.15
CA ILE A 35 -6.02 25.69 42.06
C ILE A 35 -4.57 26.17 42.09
N ASP A 36 -3.60 25.29 42.27
CA ASP A 36 -2.17 25.62 42.22
C ASP A 36 -1.75 26.27 40.91
N LYS A 37 -2.23 25.72 39.78
CA LYS A 37 -1.97 26.29 38.45
C LYS A 37 -2.46 27.76 38.38
N TRP A 38 -3.66 28.06 38.81
CA TRP A 38 -4.21 29.39 38.70
C TRP A 38 -3.65 30.35 39.76
N ASN A 39 -3.27 29.87 40.91
CA ASN A 39 -2.54 30.63 41.92
C ASN A 39 -1.16 31.09 41.36
N LYS A 40 -0.43 30.22 40.67
CA LYS A 40 0.85 30.57 40.03
C LYS A 40 0.66 31.54 38.85
N ARG A 41 -0.52 31.55 38.21
CA ARG A 41 -0.81 32.32 36.98
C ARG A 41 -1.65 33.57 37.23
N ARG A 42 -1.58 34.18 38.39
CA ARG A 42 -2.40 35.31 38.81
C ARG A 42 -2.46 36.49 37.83
N LYS A 43 -1.35 36.77 37.13
CA LYS A 43 -1.24 37.84 36.13
C LYS A 43 -1.79 37.46 34.75
N HIS A 44 -2.00 36.16 34.49
CA HIS A 44 -2.40 35.65 33.19
C HIS A 44 -3.55 34.63 33.29
N LEU A 45 -4.75 35.13 33.61
CA LEU A 45 -5.94 34.31 33.85
C LEU A 45 -6.54 33.70 32.58
N ARG A 46 -6.18 34.21 31.40
CA ARG A 46 -6.63 33.63 30.13
C ARG A 46 -5.88 32.35 29.84
N ASP A 47 -6.56 31.41 29.19
CA ASP A 47 -5.88 30.20 28.71
C ASP A 47 -4.82 30.56 27.66
N ARG A 48 -3.68 29.88 27.70
CA ARG A 48 -2.65 30.01 26.65
C ARG A 48 -3.25 29.56 25.32
N LYS A 49 -3.23 30.42 24.33
CA LYS A 49 -3.57 30.01 22.95
C LYS A 49 -2.60 28.91 22.54
N ARG A 50 -3.12 27.75 22.16
CA ARG A 50 -2.29 26.71 21.55
C ARG A 50 -1.82 27.22 20.20
N ASN A 51 -0.51 27.29 19.98
CA ASN A 51 0.04 27.52 18.67
C ASN A 51 -0.42 26.36 17.76
N LYS A 52 -1.29 26.65 16.80
CA LYS A 52 -1.70 25.68 15.80
C LYS A 52 -0.47 25.32 14.99
N LYS A 53 0.03 24.11 15.14
CA LYS A 53 1.07 23.59 14.22
C LYS A 53 0.52 23.69 12.80
N LYS A 54 1.31 24.23 11.87
CA LYS A 54 0.95 24.26 10.44
C LYS A 54 0.63 22.83 9.99
N SER A 55 -0.49 22.65 9.33
CA SER A 55 -0.88 21.35 8.76
C SER A 55 0.15 20.93 7.72
N LYS A 56 0.60 19.67 7.77
CA LYS A 56 1.43 19.07 6.71
C LYS A 56 0.61 18.73 5.47
N ILE A 57 -0.73 18.77 5.57
CA ILE A 57 -1.64 18.50 4.46
C ILE A 57 -1.92 19.84 3.79
N THR A 58 -1.18 20.11 2.73
CA THR A 58 -1.45 21.19 1.78
C THR A 58 -2.42 20.70 0.72
N LEU A 59 -2.98 21.62 -0.08
CA LEU A 59 -3.86 21.27 -1.19
C LEU A 59 -3.20 20.26 -2.16
N ASN A 60 -1.94 20.47 -2.49
CA ASN A 60 -1.20 19.57 -3.40
C ASN A 60 -1.00 18.16 -2.80
N VAL A 61 -0.80 18.06 -1.49
CA VAL A 61 -0.72 16.77 -0.78
C VAL A 61 -2.08 16.08 -0.77
N GLU A 62 -3.15 16.81 -0.53
CA GLU A 62 -4.53 16.31 -0.59
C GLU A 62 -4.85 15.77 -1.98
N LEU A 63 -4.58 16.55 -3.04
CA LEU A 63 -4.75 16.13 -4.43
C LEU A 63 -3.92 14.89 -4.77
N SER A 64 -2.70 14.79 -4.27
CA SER A 64 -1.85 13.61 -4.46
C SER A 64 -2.47 12.35 -3.83
N ILE A 65 -3.04 12.46 -2.62
CA ILE A 65 -3.73 11.35 -1.96
C ILE A 65 -4.95 10.90 -2.77
N LEU A 66 -5.75 11.85 -3.26
CA LEU A 66 -6.94 11.58 -4.06
C LEU A 66 -6.58 10.94 -5.40
N ALA A 67 -5.55 11.44 -6.08
CA ALA A 67 -5.08 10.88 -7.34
C ALA A 67 -4.65 9.41 -7.17
N LEU A 68 -3.82 9.09 -6.17
CA LEU A 68 -3.39 7.72 -5.89
C LEU A 68 -4.58 6.81 -5.53
N ARG A 69 -5.57 7.33 -4.80
CA ARG A 69 -6.78 6.59 -4.47
C ARG A 69 -7.65 6.31 -5.68
N ASN A 70 -7.91 7.32 -6.50
CA ASN A 70 -8.83 7.22 -7.63
C ASN A 70 -8.23 6.44 -8.79
N THR A 71 -6.93 6.65 -9.07
CA THR A 71 -6.23 5.98 -10.18
C THR A 71 -5.94 4.52 -9.87
N PHE A 72 -5.31 4.24 -8.73
CA PHE A 72 -4.82 2.88 -8.41
C PHE A 72 -5.68 2.14 -7.39
N LYS A 73 -6.77 2.73 -6.91
CA LYS A 73 -7.64 2.17 -5.87
C LYS A 73 -6.89 1.81 -4.57
N TRP A 74 -5.78 2.50 -4.29
CA TRP A 74 -4.95 2.21 -3.13
C TRP A 74 -5.62 2.53 -1.80
N GLY A 75 -5.41 1.68 -0.80
CA GLY A 75 -5.78 1.95 0.59
C GLY A 75 -4.76 2.86 1.29
N THR A 76 -5.12 3.38 2.47
CA THR A 76 -4.33 4.33 3.26
C THR A 76 -2.88 3.91 3.47
N GLU A 77 -2.62 2.63 3.72
CA GLU A 77 -1.29 2.10 3.98
C GLU A 77 -0.40 2.13 2.72
N ARG A 78 -0.97 1.77 1.58
CA ARG A 78 -0.25 1.80 0.31
C ARG A 78 0.01 3.23 -0.15
N ILE A 79 -0.95 4.14 0.04
CA ILE A 79 -0.77 5.58 -0.20
C ILE A 79 0.34 6.14 0.69
N HIS A 80 0.34 5.80 1.99
CA HIS A 80 1.36 6.23 2.94
C HIS A 80 2.78 5.86 2.48
N LYS A 81 2.98 4.63 2.02
CA LYS A 81 4.28 4.18 1.50
C LYS A 81 4.58 4.75 0.11
N GLY A 82 3.56 4.81 -0.76
CA GLY A 82 3.69 5.30 -2.14
C GLY A 82 4.09 6.77 -2.24
N LEU A 83 3.60 7.63 -1.36
CA LEU A 83 4.02 9.05 -1.32
C LEU A 83 5.52 9.26 -1.14
N SER A 84 6.25 8.23 -0.68
CA SER A 84 7.69 8.29 -0.48
C SER A 84 8.51 7.61 -1.57
N SER A 85 7.89 6.82 -2.47
CA SER A 85 8.68 5.86 -3.28
C SER A 85 8.04 5.41 -4.59
N LEU A 86 7.33 6.29 -5.30
CA LEU A 86 6.82 6.00 -6.63
C LEU A 86 7.93 5.96 -7.69
N PRO A 87 7.84 5.10 -8.71
CA PRO A 87 8.73 5.15 -9.87
C PRO A 87 8.41 6.40 -10.73
N LYS A 88 9.43 6.92 -11.43
CA LYS A 88 9.31 8.16 -12.20
C LYS A 88 8.17 8.10 -13.22
N PHE A 89 8.03 7.00 -13.95
CA PHE A 89 6.97 6.85 -14.96
C PHE A 89 5.55 6.98 -14.38
N MET A 90 5.31 6.51 -13.13
CA MET A 90 4.01 6.70 -12.46
C MET A 90 3.77 8.16 -12.07
N ILE A 91 4.83 8.86 -11.67
CA ILE A 91 4.75 10.29 -11.33
C ILE A 91 4.43 11.10 -12.57
N ASP A 92 5.18 10.85 -13.64
CA ASP A 92 5.01 11.53 -14.93
C ASP A 92 3.59 11.30 -15.47
N SER A 93 3.08 10.05 -15.35
CA SER A 93 1.70 9.70 -15.74
C SER A 93 0.66 10.48 -14.98
N LEU A 94 0.80 10.58 -13.68
CA LEU A 94 -0.18 11.30 -12.84
C LEU A 94 -0.07 12.81 -13.08
N SER A 95 1.12 13.30 -13.39
CA SER A 95 1.35 14.70 -13.78
C SER A 95 0.65 15.01 -15.11
N ASN A 96 0.75 14.14 -16.11
CA ASN A 96 0.05 14.26 -17.39
C ASN A 96 -1.48 14.12 -17.26
N LEU A 97 -1.97 13.49 -16.17
CA LEU A 97 -3.39 13.50 -15.82
C LEU A 97 -3.80 14.75 -15.02
N GLY A 98 -2.97 15.79 -15.00
CA GLY A 98 -3.26 17.05 -14.33
C GLY A 98 -2.99 17.07 -12.83
N THR A 99 -2.32 16.05 -12.28
CA THR A 99 -2.04 15.97 -10.84
C THR A 99 -0.55 16.09 -10.56
N LYS A 100 -0.11 17.25 -10.06
CA LYS A 100 1.26 17.42 -9.56
C LYS A 100 1.42 16.65 -8.24
N LEU A 101 2.03 15.47 -8.32
CA LEU A 101 2.30 14.66 -7.13
C LEU A 101 3.37 15.28 -6.25
N VAL A 102 3.06 15.36 -4.95
CA VAL A 102 4.03 15.72 -3.93
C VAL A 102 4.68 14.45 -3.37
N GLN A 103 6.00 14.34 -3.52
CA GLN A 103 6.79 13.23 -2.99
C GLN A 103 7.52 13.60 -1.71
N GLY A 104 7.99 12.57 -0.98
CA GLY A 104 8.80 12.75 0.23
C GLY A 104 8.03 13.19 1.47
N VAL A 105 6.71 13.35 1.37
CA VAL A 105 5.89 13.79 2.51
C VAL A 105 5.57 12.62 3.43
N LYS A 106 6.06 12.69 4.65
CA LYS A 106 5.75 11.71 5.70
C LYS A 106 4.43 12.10 6.40
N LEU A 107 3.36 11.41 6.06
CA LEU A 107 2.04 11.53 6.70
C LEU A 107 1.71 10.28 7.50
N SER A 108 0.94 10.40 8.57
CA SER A 108 0.40 9.22 9.25
C SER A 108 -0.76 8.61 8.44
N ARG A 109 -0.99 7.30 8.64
CA ARG A 109 -2.15 6.61 8.03
C ARG A 109 -3.48 7.26 8.43
N THR A 110 -3.58 7.73 9.68
CA THR A 110 -4.75 8.46 10.18
C THR A 110 -4.97 9.77 9.43
N ALA A 111 -3.91 10.53 9.16
CA ALA A 111 -4.00 11.78 8.39
C ALA A 111 -4.52 11.53 6.97
N ILE A 112 -3.98 10.51 6.29
CA ILE A 112 -4.45 10.08 4.96
C ILE A 112 -5.91 9.63 5.02
N ASN A 113 -6.29 8.81 6.01
CA ASN A 113 -7.66 8.35 6.15
C ASN A 113 -8.64 9.49 6.41
N ASN A 114 -8.24 10.52 7.16
CA ASN A 114 -9.07 11.71 7.39
C ASN A 114 -9.30 12.49 6.09
N VAL A 115 -8.29 12.60 5.21
CA VAL A 115 -8.47 13.17 3.87
C VAL A 115 -9.48 12.34 3.08
N LEU A 116 -9.31 11.02 3.03
CA LEU A 116 -10.23 10.15 2.29
C LEU A 116 -11.66 10.19 2.85
N LYS A 117 -11.83 10.30 4.19
CA LYS A 117 -13.12 10.49 4.84
C LYS A 117 -13.78 11.82 4.44
N LYS A 118 -13.01 12.91 4.44
CA LYS A 118 -13.47 14.24 4.02
C LYS A 118 -14.10 14.21 2.63
N HIS A 119 -13.57 13.38 1.74
CA HIS A 119 -14.05 13.20 0.37
C HIS A 119 -14.99 12.00 0.17
N GLY A 120 -15.45 11.34 1.23
CA GLY A 120 -16.40 10.22 1.17
C GLY A 120 -15.87 8.94 0.50
N ILE A 121 -14.55 8.82 0.28
CA ILE A 121 -13.90 7.71 -0.45
C ILE A 121 -13.03 6.82 0.44
N ASN A 122 -13.25 6.86 1.74
CA ASN A 122 -12.58 5.99 2.70
C ASN A 122 -13.25 4.61 2.74
N GLY A 123 -12.43 3.56 2.71
CA GLY A 123 -12.88 2.18 2.86
C GLY A 123 -13.59 1.60 1.64
N TYR A 124 -13.76 0.28 1.66
CA TYR A 124 -14.67 -0.47 0.81
C TYR A 124 -15.54 -1.32 1.73
N LYS A 125 -16.86 -1.23 1.58
CA LYS A 125 -17.83 -2.05 2.34
C LYS A 125 -17.88 -3.49 1.81
N ASN A 126 -16.74 -4.18 1.74
CA ASN A 126 -16.73 -5.59 1.41
C ASN A 126 -16.74 -6.42 2.70
N LYS A 127 -17.76 -7.27 2.87
CA LYS A 127 -17.76 -8.29 3.90
C LYS A 127 -16.49 -9.13 3.73
N ALA A 128 -15.65 -9.20 4.75
CA ALA A 128 -14.48 -10.06 4.74
C ALA A 128 -14.95 -11.53 4.67
N LYS A 129 -14.70 -12.21 3.55
CA LYS A 129 -14.79 -13.66 3.48
C LYS A 129 -13.58 -14.23 4.22
N SER A 130 -13.79 -15.15 5.17
CA SER A 130 -12.67 -15.87 5.77
C SER A 130 -12.13 -16.87 4.75
N TRP A 131 -10.88 -16.67 4.34
CA TRP A 131 -10.20 -17.56 3.41
C TRP A 131 -9.15 -18.36 4.17
N LYS A 132 -9.02 -19.66 3.89
CA LYS A 132 -7.88 -20.45 4.34
C LYS A 132 -6.64 -19.89 3.68
N PHE A 133 -5.74 -19.33 4.49
CA PHE A 133 -4.51 -18.71 3.99
C PHE A 133 -3.41 -19.75 3.87
N PHE A 134 -2.97 -20.02 2.63
CA PHE A 134 -1.81 -20.84 2.34
C PHE A 134 -0.59 -19.95 2.08
N ARG A 135 0.56 -20.29 2.58
CA ARG A 135 1.85 -19.64 2.33
C ARG A 135 2.98 -20.64 2.44
N ALA A 136 3.89 -20.65 1.48
CA ALA A 136 5.14 -21.38 1.58
C ALA A 136 5.91 -20.97 2.84
N LYS A 137 6.70 -21.88 3.39
CA LYS A 137 7.42 -21.66 4.66
C LYS A 137 8.68 -20.82 4.50
N LYS A 138 9.29 -20.84 3.31
CA LYS A 138 10.54 -20.13 2.99
C LYS A 138 10.59 -19.68 1.54
N PRO A 139 11.48 -18.72 1.18
CA PRO A 139 11.69 -18.31 -0.20
C PRO A 139 12.09 -19.50 -1.09
N ASN A 140 11.65 -19.46 -2.35
CA ASN A 140 11.91 -20.46 -3.38
C ASN A 140 11.39 -21.88 -3.07
N GLU A 141 10.51 -22.03 -2.07
CA GLU A 141 9.82 -23.29 -1.83
C GLU A 141 8.72 -23.53 -2.86
N LEU A 142 8.00 -22.50 -3.20
CA LEU A 142 6.93 -22.52 -4.21
C LEU A 142 6.91 -21.23 -5.00
N TRP A 143 6.99 -21.33 -6.31
CA TRP A 143 6.70 -20.24 -7.22
C TRP A 143 5.30 -20.40 -7.80
N GLN A 144 4.66 -19.30 -8.14
CA GLN A 144 3.41 -19.28 -8.89
C GLN A 144 3.65 -18.58 -10.22
N LEU A 145 3.38 -19.27 -11.32
CA LEU A 145 3.57 -18.81 -12.70
C LEU A 145 2.22 -18.75 -13.39
N ASP A 146 1.99 -17.67 -14.12
CA ASP A 146 0.75 -17.47 -14.87
C ASP A 146 0.97 -16.58 -16.08
N ILE A 147 0.10 -16.72 -17.08
CA ILE A 147 0.02 -15.89 -18.28
C ILE A 147 -1.27 -15.08 -18.22
N LYS A 148 -1.16 -13.79 -18.48
CA LYS A 148 -2.35 -12.94 -18.54
C LYS A 148 -2.36 -12.10 -19.81
N GLY A 149 -3.44 -12.18 -20.51
CA GLY A 149 -3.73 -11.45 -21.75
C GLY A 149 -4.98 -12.00 -22.45
N PRO A 150 -5.30 -11.47 -23.63
CA PRO A 150 -4.70 -10.25 -24.20
C PRO A 150 -5.15 -8.97 -23.49
N PHE A 151 -4.21 -8.04 -23.35
CA PHE A 151 -4.52 -6.66 -23.03
C PHE A 151 -4.43 -5.83 -24.32
N ARG A 152 -5.54 -5.23 -24.74
CA ARG A 152 -5.58 -4.44 -25.96
C ARG A 152 -5.21 -2.98 -25.69
N VAL A 153 -4.19 -2.50 -26.41
CA VAL A 153 -3.70 -1.13 -26.36
C VAL A 153 -3.46 -0.64 -27.79
N GLN A 154 -4.18 0.38 -28.23
CA GLN A 154 -4.09 0.92 -29.60
C GLN A 154 -4.17 -0.15 -30.70
N GLY A 155 -5.13 -1.08 -30.58
CA GLY A 155 -5.34 -2.17 -31.54
C GLY A 155 -4.34 -3.34 -31.45
N LYS A 156 -3.27 -3.22 -30.67
CA LYS A 156 -2.30 -4.29 -30.44
C LYS A 156 -2.64 -5.10 -29.20
N GLU A 157 -2.40 -6.38 -29.23
CA GLU A 157 -2.58 -7.29 -28.10
C GLU A 157 -1.26 -7.51 -27.39
N TYR A 158 -1.29 -7.53 -26.06
CA TYR A 158 -0.15 -7.77 -25.20
C TYR A 158 -0.46 -8.83 -24.17
N TYR A 159 0.50 -9.66 -23.90
CA TYR A 159 0.46 -10.74 -22.91
C TYR A 159 1.55 -10.51 -21.87
N PHE A 160 1.29 -10.93 -20.66
CA PHE A 160 2.26 -10.87 -19.56
C PHE A 160 2.51 -12.27 -19.03
N VAL A 161 3.79 -12.67 -19.00
CA VAL A 161 4.25 -13.85 -18.28
C VAL A 161 4.71 -13.39 -16.90
N ILE A 162 4.08 -13.89 -15.85
CA ILE A 162 4.28 -13.43 -14.49
C ILE A 162 4.66 -14.60 -13.60
N CYS A 163 5.80 -14.50 -12.91
CA CYS A 163 6.22 -15.47 -11.91
C CYS A 163 6.48 -14.74 -10.57
N ILE A 164 5.91 -15.26 -9.50
CA ILE A 164 6.05 -14.72 -8.15
C ILE A 164 6.44 -15.80 -7.14
N ASP A 165 7.32 -15.47 -6.22
CA ASP A 165 7.61 -16.33 -5.08
C ASP A 165 6.46 -16.28 -4.06
N ASP A 166 5.94 -17.44 -3.68
CA ASP A 166 4.78 -17.57 -2.79
C ASP A 166 5.06 -17.03 -1.38
N TYR A 167 6.28 -17.19 -0.87
CA TYR A 167 6.66 -16.74 0.47
C TYR A 167 6.88 -15.23 0.54
N SER A 168 7.82 -14.72 -0.26
CA SER A 168 8.28 -13.33 -0.21
C SER A 168 7.41 -12.36 -1.00
N ARG A 169 6.59 -12.86 -1.92
CA ARG A 169 5.87 -12.04 -2.94
C ARG A 169 6.81 -11.36 -3.94
N TYR A 170 8.07 -11.79 -3.99
CA TYR A 170 9.04 -11.26 -4.94
C TYR A 170 8.61 -11.59 -6.36
N LEU A 171 8.50 -10.57 -7.20
CA LEU A 171 8.14 -10.70 -8.61
C LEU A 171 9.38 -11.13 -9.39
N LEU A 172 9.53 -12.45 -9.57
CA LEU A 172 10.68 -13.07 -10.25
C LEU A 172 10.71 -12.75 -11.74
N LEU A 173 9.54 -12.86 -12.38
CA LEU A 173 9.35 -12.55 -13.79
C LEU A 173 8.14 -11.63 -13.93
N ALA A 174 8.27 -10.64 -14.77
CA ALA A 174 7.20 -9.86 -15.37
C ALA A 174 7.72 -9.48 -16.75
N GLU A 175 7.33 -10.26 -17.75
CA GLU A 175 7.71 -10.03 -19.15
C GLU A 175 6.46 -9.70 -19.96
N GLN A 176 6.59 -8.74 -20.85
CA GLN A 176 5.53 -8.30 -21.74
C GLN A 176 5.82 -8.77 -23.15
N LEU A 177 4.88 -9.45 -23.77
CA LEU A 177 4.96 -9.99 -25.11
C LEU A 177 3.83 -9.41 -25.97
N ASP A 178 4.05 -9.30 -27.25
CA ASP A 178 3.08 -8.85 -28.26
C ASP A 178 2.28 -10.00 -28.89
N HIS A 179 2.49 -11.21 -28.40
CA HIS A 179 1.80 -12.42 -28.82
C HIS A 179 1.54 -13.34 -27.63
N CYS A 180 0.67 -14.32 -27.80
CA CYS A 180 0.44 -15.37 -26.80
C CYS A 180 1.63 -16.33 -26.78
N PRO A 181 2.39 -16.40 -25.66
CA PRO A 181 3.60 -17.21 -25.61
C PRO A 181 3.27 -18.71 -25.61
N ASN A 182 4.11 -19.48 -26.29
CA ASN A 182 4.10 -20.94 -26.20
C ASN A 182 4.92 -21.44 -24.99
N ILE A 183 4.83 -22.73 -24.68
CA ILE A 183 5.52 -23.33 -23.51
C ILE A 183 7.04 -23.20 -23.58
N LYS A 184 7.64 -23.35 -24.76
CA LYS A 184 9.09 -23.24 -24.93
C LYS A 184 9.59 -21.82 -24.68
N GLU A 185 8.85 -20.81 -25.12
CA GLU A 185 9.15 -19.41 -24.84
C GLU A 185 9.05 -19.12 -23.34
N ILE A 186 7.97 -19.56 -22.69
CA ILE A 186 7.80 -19.39 -21.24
C ILE A 186 8.96 -20.05 -20.49
N TYR A 187 9.32 -21.27 -20.90
CA TYR A 187 10.43 -21.99 -20.31
C TYR A 187 11.76 -21.24 -20.50
N SER A 188 12.01 -20.70 -21.69
CA SER A 188 13.22 -19.90 -21.94
C SER A 188 13.35 -18.69 -21.03
N LEU A 189 12.22 -18.03 -20.69
CA LEU A 189 12.17 -16.91 -19.76
C LEU A 189 12.38 -17.34 -18.30
N VAL A 190 11.88 -18.51 -17.92
CA VAL A 190 11.93 -18.99 -16.53
C VAL A 190 13.21 -19.76 -16.23
N LYS A 191 13.80 -20.44 -17.20
CA LYS A 191 15.00 -21.28 -17.07
C LYS A 191 16.19 -20.58 -16.38
N PRO A 192 16.58 -19.34 -16.75
CA PRO A 192 17.66 -18.62 -16.06
C PRO A 192 17.35 -18.37 -14.59
N LEU A 193 16.07 -18.11 -14.25
CA LEU A 193 15.64 -17.89 -12.88
C LEU A 193 15.67 -19.19 -12.08
N ILE A 194 15.25 -20.31 -12.66
CA ILE A 194 15.35 -21.63 -12.04
C ILE A 194 16.81 -21.96 -11.71
N LYS A 195 17.71 -21.77 -12.66
CA LYS A 195 19.16 -22.01 -12.44
C LYS A 195 19.69 -21.16 -11.29
N LYS A 196 19.30 -19.90 -11.22
CA LYS A 196 19.77 -18.94 -10.22
C LYS A 196 19.21 -19.20 -8.82
N TYR A 197 17.91 -19.42 -8.71
CA TYR A 197 17.19 -19.42 -7.42
C TYR A 197 16.79 -20.81 -6.93
N LYS A 198 16.86 -21.84 -7.79
CA LYS A 198 16.61 -23.25 -7.49
C LYS A 198 15.29 -23.48 -6.73
N PRO A 199 14.13 -23.13 -7.30
CA PRO A 199 12.86 -23.35 -6.65
C PRO A 199 12.57 -24.84 -6.51
N LYS A 200 11.87 -25.21 -5.44
CA LYS A 200 11.47 -26.63 -5.25
C LYS A 200 10.27 -27.00 -6.11
N LYS A 201 9.30 -26.08 -6.24
CA LYS A 201 8.02 -26.31 -6.90
C LYS A 201 7.58 -25.08 -7.69
N ILE A 202 6.91 -25.33 -8.83
CA ILE A 202 6.27 -24.25 -9.59
C ILE A 202 4.81 -24.64 -9.80
N LEU A 203 3.89 -23.76 -9.35
CA LEU A 203 2.45 -23.92 -9.51
C LEU A 203 2.01 -23.14 -10.76
N THR A 204 1.29 -23.82 -11.64
CA THR A 204 0.73 -23.28 -12.89
C THR A 204 -0.74 -23.67 -13.03
N ASP A 205 -1.42 -23.14 -14.04
CA ASP A 205 -2.68 -23.71 -14.50
C ASP A 205 -2.45 -25.02 -15.26
N ASN A 206 -3.53 -25.76 -15.45
CA ASN A 206 -3.50 -26.96 -16.29
C ASN A 206 -3.26 -26.60 -17.77
N ASN A 207 -3.87 -25.50 -18.24
CA ASN A 207 -3.75 -25.04 -19.63
C ASN A 207 -3.04 -23.66 -19.67
N PRO A 208 -2.00 -23.45 -20.50
CA PRO A 208 -1.39 -24.39 -21.45
C PRO A 208 -0.31 -25.32 -20.84
N PHE A 209 -0.09 -25.26 -19.52
CA PHE A 209 0.97 -25.99 -18.83
C PHE A 209 0.59 -27.45 -18.57
N LYS A 210 0.91 -28.33 -19.51
CA LYS A 210 0.71 -29.78 -19.40
C LYS A 210 2.04 -30.52 -19.58
N ASP A 211 2.00 -31.69 -20.16
CA ASP A 211 3.07 -32.66 -20.27
C ASP A 211 4.41 -32.10 -20.69
N GLU A 212 4.44 -31.17 -21.66
CA GLU A 212 5.69 -30.54 -22.12
C GLU A 212 6.32 -29.69 -21.00
N TRP A 213 5.53 -28.88 -20.28
CA TRP A 213 6.00 -28.11 -19.14
C TRP A 213 6.53 -29.00 -18.02
N ASP A 214 5.85 -30.10 -17.76
CA ASP A 214 6.23 -31.04 -16.70
C ASP A 214 7.58 -31.72 -17.01
N LYS A 215 7.81 -32.10 -18.27
CA LYS A 215 9.11 -32.63 -18.72
C LYS A 215 10.22 -31.60 -18.51
N LEU A 216 10.02 -30.37 -18.98
CA LEU A 216 11.01 -29.29 -18.85
C LEU A 216 11.30 -28.92 -17.38
N CYS A 217 10.31 -28.97 -16.51
CA CYS A 217 10.51 -28.75 -15.07
C CYS A 217 11.31 -29.88 -14.43
N LYS A 218 11.00 -31.14 -14.77
CA LYS A 218 11.70 -32.33 -14.25
C LYS A 218 13.19 -32.33 -14.65
N GLU A 219 13.51 -31.93 -15.88
CA GLU A 219 14.90 -31.78 -16.34
C GLU A 219 15.70 -30.79 -15.49
N MET A 220 15.04 -29.80 -14.90
CA MET A 220 15.64 -28.80 -14.03
C MET A 220 15.51 -29.14 -12.53
N SER A 221 15.10 -30.38 -12.19
CA SER A 221 14.87 -30.84 -10.81
C SER A 221 13.84 -29.98 -10.05
N VAL A 222 12.84 -29.46 -10.73
CA VAL A 222 11.74 -28.69 -10.17
C VAL A 222 10.46 -29.51 -10.24
N LYS A 223 9.71 -29.59 -9.13
CA LYS A 223 8.42 -30.28 -9.12
C LYS A 223 7.33 -29.37 -9.71
N PRO A 224 6.73 -29.70 -10.86
CA PRO A 224 5.57 -29.00 -11.37
C PRO A 224 4.35 -29.33 -10.50
N ILE A 225 3.49 -28.35 -10.30
CA ILE A 225 2.20 -28.49 -9.62
C ILE A 225 1.16 -27.76 -10.46
N HIS A 226 0.01 -28.38 -10.66
CA HIS A 226 -1.12 -27.76 -11.35
C HIS A 226 -2.19 -27.35 -10.35
N ALA A 227 -2.82 -26.21 -10.58
CA ALA A 227 -3.92 -25.74 -9.77
C ALA A 227 -5.14 -26.68 -9.90
N HIS A 228 -5.86 -26.88 -8.84
CA HIS A 228 -7.09 -27.64 -8.87
C HIS A 228 -8.12 -26.95 -9.76
N PRO A 229 -8.81 -27.69 -10.64
CA PRO A 229 -9.88 -27.15 -11.46
C PRO A 229 -10.94 -26.45 -10.56
N TYR A 230 -11.37 -25.27 -10.99
CA TYR A 230 -12.37 -24.45 -10.28
C TYR A 230 -12.01 -24.00 -8.86
N TYR A 231 -10.71 -24.07 -8.47
CA TYR A 231 -10.24 -23.68 -7.15
C TYR A 231 -9.27 -22.46 -7.20
N PRO A 232 -9.81 -21.24 -7.39
CA PRO A 232 -9.00 -20.04 -7.60
C PRO A 232 -8.11 -19.66 -6.40
N GLN A 233 -8.32 -20.31 -5.26
CA GLN A 233 -7.52 -20.07 -4.05
C GLN A 233 -6.07 -20.50 -4.19
N ASP A 234 -5.78 -21.50 -5.00
CA ASP A 234 -4.43 -22.04 -5.19
C ASP A 234 -3.49 -20.99 -5.76
N LYS A 235 -3.96 -20.17 -6.70
CA LYS A 235 -3.20 -19.15 -7.42
C LYS A 235 -3.43 -17.72 -6.93
N GLY A 236 -4.07 -17.54 -5.81
CA GLY A 236 -4.48 -16.21 -5.32
C GLY A 236 -3.35 -15.18 -5.19
N LYS A 237 -2.06 -15.60 -5.15
CA LYS A 237 -0.92 -14.69 -5.05
C LYS A 237 -0.48 -14.18 -6.43
N VAL A 238 -0.36 -15.06 -7.43
CA VAL A 238 -0.05 -14.63 -8.79
C VAL A 238 -1.24 -13.85 -9.39
N GLU A 239 -2.48 -14.25 -9.13
CA GLU A 239 -3.66 -13.48 -9.54
C GLU A 239 -3.67 -12.07 -8.92
N ARG A 240 -3.26 -11.94 -7.66
CA ARG A 240 -3.11 -10.64 -7.03
C ARG A 240 -1.98 -9.83 -7.65
N ALA A 241 -0.86 -10.46 -8.02
CA ALA A 241 0.23 -9.78 -8.73
C ALA A 241 -0.23 -9.30 -10.12
N ILE A 242 -0.94 -10.16 -10.86
CA ILE A 242 -1.56 -9.82 -12.14
C ILE A 242 -2.51 -8.63 -12.00
N ARG A 243 -3.39 -8.65 -11.00
CA ARG A 243 -4.32 -7.55 -10.73
C ARG A 243 -3.57 -6.26 -10.42
N ASN A 244 -2.50 -6.31 -9.63
CA ASN A 244 -1.68 -5.14 -9.36
C ASN A 244 -1.03 -4.59 -10.63
N ILE A 245 -0.50 -5.46 -11.49
CA ILE A 245 0.07 -5.06 -12.80
C ILE A 245 -1.01 -4.43 -13.67
N ALA A 246 -2.21 -5.03 -13.73
CA ALA A 246 -3.33 -4.50 -14.50
C ALA A 246 -3.77 -3.12 -14.01
N GLU A 247 -3.94 -2.95 -12.70
CA GLU A 247 -4.43 -1.71 -12.09
C GLU A 247 -3.36 -0.60 -12.06
N GLU A 248 -2.09 -0.94 -11.94
CA GLU A 248 -1.00 0.01 -11.72
C GLU A 248 -0.17 0.26 -12.98
N PHE A 249 0.08 -0.74 -13.80
CA PHE A 249 0.92 -0.65 -14.98
C PHE A 249 0.11 -0.61 -16.29
N VAL A 250 -0.72 -1.62 -16.55
CA VAL A 250 -1.51 -1.69 -17.80
C VAL A 250 -2.50 -0.53 -17.92
N TYR A 251 -3.10 -0.11 -16.82
CA TYR A 251 -3.96 1.07 -16.80
C TYR A 251 -3.24 2.32 -17.31
N LEU A 252 -1.99 2.52 -16.90
CA LEU A 252 -1.19 3.68 -17.34
C LEU A 252 -0.76 3.55 -18.80
N ILE A 253 -0.38 2.34 -19.23
CA ILE A 253 -0.01 2.10 -20.62
C ILE A 253 -1.17 2.34 -21.58
N LYS A 254 -2.39 1.97 -21.21
CA LYS A 254 -3.58 2.28 -22.02
C LYS A 254 -3.78 3.77 -22.25
N LYS A 255 -3.32 4.61 -21.31
CA LYS A 255 -3.39 6.06 -21.41
C LYS A 255 -2.17 6.69 -22.08
N PHE A 256 -1.02 6.05 -21.95
CA PHE A 256 0.29 6.52 -22.42
C PHE A 256 1.06 5.37 -23.08
N PRO A 257 0.65 4.99 -24.31
CA PRO A 257 1.22 3.81 -24.99
C PRO A 257 2.71 3.88 -25.30
N GLU A 258 3.27 5.09 -25.41
CA GLU A 258 4.69 5.33 -25.62
C GLU A 258 5.59 4.74 -24.51
N TRP A 259 5.00 4.37 -23.39
CA TRP A 259 5.74 3.78 -22.26
C TRP A 259 5.74 2.26 -22.25
N LEU A 260 5.19 1.61 -23.26
CA LEU A 260 5.16 0.14 -23.35
C LEU A 260 6.56 -0.47 -23.30
N ASN A 261 7.52 0.12 -24.01
CA ASN A 261 8.86 -0.47 -24.13
C ASN A 261 9.73 -0.21 -22.90
N GLY A 262 10.17 -1.28 -22.23
CA GLY A 262 11.14 -1.23 -21.13
C GLY A 262 10.59 -0.86 -19.76
N LYS A 263 9.41 -0.24 -19.67
CA LYS A 263 8.86 0.23 -18.40
C LYS A 263 8.39 -0.90 -17.47
N ILE A 264 8.05 -2.07 -17.99
CA ILE A 264 7.74 -3.25 -17.15
C ILE A 264 8.93 -3.64 -16.27
N LYS A 265 10.17 -3.47 -16.75
CA LYS A 265 11.39 -3.74 -15.98
C LYS A 265 11.54 -2.73 -14.82
N GLU A 266 11.19 -1.47 -15.05
CA GLU A 266 11.19 -0.44 -14.02
C GLU A 266 10.08 -0.71 -12.99
N TYR A 267 8.86 -1.05 -13.44
CA TYR A 267 7.76 -1.46 -12.57
C TYR A 267 8.16 -2.65 -11.69
N LYS A 268 8.76 -3.71 -12.25
CA LYS A 268 9.25 -4.88 -11.53
C LYS A 268 10.27 -4.51 -10.45
N ARG A 269 11.24 -3.63 -10.75
CA ARG A 269 12.22 -3.15 -9.76
C ARG A 269 11.55 -2.41 -8.61
N TRP A 270 10.60 -1.52 -8.93
CA TRP A 270 9.84 -0.81 -7.93
C TRP A 270 8.94 -1.74 -7.11
N PHE A 271 8.23 -2.67 -7.77
CA PHE A 271 7.37 -3.66 -7.12
C PHE A 271 8.13 -4.45 -6.05
N ASN A 272 9.34 -4.89 -6.34
CA ASN A 272 10.15 -5.71 -5.45
C ASN A 272 10.83 -4.92 -4.32
N ARG A 273 11.19 -3.66 -4.56
CA ARG A 273 12.03 -2.92 -3.61
C ARG A 273 11.29 -1.85 -2.81
N LYS A 274 10.20 -1.32 -3.35
CA LYS A 274 9.57 -0.12 -2.80
C LYS A 274 8.05 -0.23 -2.66
N ARG A 275 7.41 -1.21 -3.31
CA ARG A 275 5.98 -1.42 -3.21
C ARG A 275 5.64 -2.22 -1.96
N PHE A 276 4.91 -1.60 -1.04
CA PHE A 276 4.48 -2.26 0.19
C PHE A 276 3.42 -3.36 -0.08
N HIS A 277 3.65 -4.55 0.46
CA HIS A 277 2.76 -5.71 0.37
C HIS A 277 2.13 -6.03 1.71
N LYS A 278 0.83 -5.75 1.82
CA LYS A 278 0.08 -5.99 3.06
C LYS A 278 0.12 -7.46 3.51
N GLY A 279 0.13 -8.41 2.58
CA GLY A 279 0.10 -9.85 2.90
C GLY A 279 1.36 -10.37 3.60
N ILE A 280 2.49 -9.67 3.49
CA ILE A 280 3.74 -9.96 4.20
C ILE A 280 4.14 -8.84 5.15
N ASN A 281 3.38 -7.76 5.18
CA ASN A 281 3.63 -6.54 5.95
C ASN A 281 5.03 -5.95 5.73
N ALA A 282 5.57 -6.10 4.52
CA ALA A 282 6.93 -5.70 4.14
C ALA A 282 7.03 -5.37 2.64
N PHE A 283 8.22 -5.04 2.19
CA PHE A 283 8.62 -5.13 0.78
C PHE A 283 9.04 -6.57 0.46
N PRO A 284 8.83 -7.06 -0.77
CA PRO A 284 9.24 -8.40 -1.19
C PRO A 284 10.73 -8.68 -1.04
#